data_a53ec79bf0d1576b21de2439ab120448
#
_entry.id   a53ec79bf0d1576b21de2439ab120448
#
_cell.length_a   1.000
_cell.length_b   1.000
_cell.length_c   1.000
_cell.angle_alpha   90.00
_cell.angle_beta   90.00
_cell.angle_gamma   90.00
#
_symmetry.space_group_name_H-M   'P 1'
#
loop_
_entity.id
_entity.type
_entity.pdbx_description
1 polymer ?
#
loop_
_entity_poly.entity_id
_entity_poly.type
_entity_poly.pdbx_seq_one_letter_code
_entity_poly.pdbx_strand_id
1 'polypeptide(L)'
;VKVDDDNSKHITFRYLKGRNKVRFPPQIGAKGNPVFMLFFERDSRDMQRLTGGNALFFRSRIRHTIAATEIKDTEINLDNKKIPAKIISFQPFTETELKNRVSRYKTKKFIIIMSDEIPGYIYKIETFIKDLEDPDDMVKETLQFQGIRTNKELRDEYKNRKENKLWLNLNFINCVQL
;
A
#
# COMPACT_ATOMS: atom_id res chain seq x y z
N VAL A 1 -0.30 -9.35 14.09
CA VAL A 1 -1.16 -10.49 13.73
C VAL A 1 -1.02 -11.53 14.80
N LYS A 2 -2.14 -12.01 15.32
CA LYS A 2 -2.22 -13.20 16.17
C LYS A 2 -2.90 -14.29 15.34
N VAL A 3 -2.39 -15.50 15.37
CA VAL A 3 -2.96 -16.66 14.68
C VAL A 3 -3.54 -17.56 15.74
N ASP A 4 -4.77 -17.99 15.57
CA ASP A 4 -5.45 -18.93 16.46
C ASP A 4 -5.24 -20.38 15.99
N ASP A 5 -5.63 -21.36 16.81
CA ASP A 5 -5.40 -22.79 16.56
C ASP A 5 -6.09 -23.31 15.28
N ASP A 6 -7.14 -22.64 14.83
CA ASP A 6 -7.86 -22.91 13.57
C ASP A 6 -7.25 -22.19 12.34
N ASN A 7 -6.05 -21.63 12.45
CA ASN A 7 -5.40 -20.78 11.45
C ASN A 7 -6.14 -19.46 11.13
N SER A 8 -7.17 -19.11 11.88
CA SER A 8 -7.77 -17.79 11.73
C SER A 8 -6.82 -16.70 12.25
N LYS A 9 -6.86 -15.53 11.62
CA LYS A 9 -5.93 -14.43 11.95
C LYS A 9 -6.69 -13.29 12.59
N HIS A 10 -6.29 -12.93 13.81
CA HIS A 10 -6.67 -11.68 14.43
C HIS A 10 -5.67 -10.60 14.03
N ILE A 11 -6.13 -9.59 13.31
CA ILE A 11 -5.27 -8.54 12.77
C ILE A 11 -5.63 -7.20 13.41
N THR A 12 -4.65 -6.59 14.06
CA THR A 12 -4.72 -5.21 14.53
C THR A 12 -3.76 -4.37 13.71
N PHE A 13 -4.25 -3.23 13.21
CA PHE A 13 -3.45 -2.33 12.40
C PHE A 13 -2.98 -1.15 13.24
N ARG A 14 -1.67 -0.85 13.12
CA ARG A 14 -1.08 0.40 13.59
C ARG A 14 -0.48 1.10 12.38
N TYR A 15 -1.26 1.98 11.77
CA TYR A 15 -0.88 2.65 10.54
C TYR A 15 -0.72 4.14 10.78
N LEU A 16 0.47 4.65 10.48
CA LEU A 16 0.91 6.02 10.74
C LEU A 16 0.86 6.42 12.22
N LYS A 17 1.39 7.58 12.56
CA LYS A 17 1.48 8.10 13.94
C LYS A 17 1.06 9.56 13.99
N GLY A 18 0.80 10.08 15.20
CA GLY A 18 0.45 11.48 15.41
C GLY A 18 -0.86 11.87 14.71
N ARG A 19 -0.87 13.01 14.07
CA ARG A 19 -2.03 13.55 13.34
C ARG A 19 -2.45 12.70 12.14
N ASN A 20 -1.51 11.97 11.56
CA ASN A 20 -1.75 11.13 10.39
C ASN A 20 -2.17 9.69 10.75
N LYS A 21 -2.39 9.39 12.04
CA LYS A 21 -2.80 8.06 12.49
C LYS A 21 -4.14 7.68 11.89
N VAL A 22 -4.14 6.62 11.10
CA VAL A 22 -5.36 6.00 10.58
C VAL A 22 -5.79 4.87 11.52
N ARG A 23 -7.06 4.87 11.92
CA ARG A 23 -7.65 3.82 12.76
C ARG A 23 -8.42 2.85 11.87
N PHE A 24 -8.05 1.58 11.97
CA PHE A 24 -8.80 0.48 11.37
C PHE A 24 -9.37 -0.37 12.50
N PRO A 25 -10.62 -0.85 12.38
CA PRO A 25 -11.14 -1.81 13.33
C PRO A 25 -10.34 -3.11 13.24
N PRO A 26 -10.17 -3.82 14.37
CA PRO A 26 -9.58 -5.16 14.34
C PRO A 26 -10.35 -6.07 13.38
N GLN A 27 -9.62 -6.91 12.67
CA GLN A 27 -10.20 -7.92 11.79
C GLN A 27 -10.05 -9.29 12.45
N ILE A 28 -11.15 -9.98 12.64
CA ILE A 28 -11.21 -11.33 13.22
C ILE A 28 -11.52 -12.31 12.09
N GLY A 29 -10.82 -13.44 12.06
CA GLY A 29 -11.02 -14.48 11.05
C GLY A 29 -10.55 -14.08 9.64
N ALA A 30 -9.60 -13.15 9.53
CA ALA A 30 -9.11 -12.70 8.23
C ALA A 30 -8.32 -13.80 7.52
N LYS A 31 -8.69 -14.10 6.28
CA LYS A 31 -8.00 -15.06 5.42
C LYS A 31 -7.02 -14.43 4.43
N GLY A 32 -7.18 -13.15 4.13
CA GLY A 32 -6.36 -12.43 3.17
C GLY A 32 -5.02 -11.92 3.74
N ASN A 33 -4.19 -11.36 2.84
CA ASN A 33 -2.96 -10.67 3.25
C ASN A 33 -3.32 -9.33 3.92
N PRO A 34 -2.88 -9.09 5.18
CA PRO A 34 -3.25 -7.89 5.92
C PRO A 34 -2.70 -6.59 5.30
N VAL A 35 -1.58 -6.65 4.61
CA VAL A 35 -0.99 -5.48 3.93
C VAL A 35 -1.89 -5.03 2.78
N PHE A 36 -2.37 -5.97 1.97
CA PHE A 36 -3.34 -5.67 0.90
C PHE A 36 -4.65 -5.12 1.46
N MET A 37 -5.18 -5.76 2.50
CA MET A 37 -6.42 -5.30 3.13
C MET A 37 -6.30 -3.84 3.59
N LEU A 38 -5.22 -3.53 4.29
CA LEU A 38 -4.96 -2.18 4.78
C LEU A 38 -4.80 -1.17 3.64
N PHE A 39 -3.95 -1.50 2.66
CA PHE A 39 -3.61 -0.61 1.57
C PHE A 39 -4.84 -0.27 0.71
N PHE A 40 -5.54 -1.28 0.22
CA PHE A 40 -6.69 -1.06 -0.66
C PHE A 40 -7.90 -0.49 0.06
N GLU A 41 -8.11 -0.81 1.33
CA GLU A 41 -9.18 -0.17 2.12
C GLU A 41 -8.92 1.33 2.29
N ARG A 42 -7.69 1.71 2.63
CA ARG A 42 -7.32 3.11 2.75
C ARG A 42 -7.44 3.83 1.40
N ASP A 43 -6.86 3.26 0.36
CA ASP A 43 -6.87 3.85 -0.98
C ASP A 43 -8.31 4.06 -1.50
N SER A 44 -9.19 3.08 -1.31
CA SER A 44 -10.60 3.19 -1.71
C SER A 44 -11.36 4.25 -0.92
N ARG A 45 -11.06 4.42 0.37
CA ARG A 45 -11.65 5.48 1.20
C ARG A 45 -11.13 6.86 0.82
N ASP A 46 -9.86 6.98 0.46
CA ASP A 46 -9.30 8.24 -0.01
C ASP A 46 -9.91 8.63 -1.36
N MET A 47 -10.08 7.71 -2.29
CA MET A 47 -10.82 7.95 -3.53
C MET A 47 -12.27 8.37 -3.26
N GLN A 48 -12.97 7.70 -2.33
CA GLN A 48 -14.32 8.11 -1.92
C GLN A 48 -14.34 9.54 -1.38
N ARG A 49 -13.45 9.86 -0.45
CA ARG A 49 -13.37 11.18 0.20
C ARG A 49 -13.09 12.29 -0.81
N LEU A 50 -12.20 12.05 -1.76
CA LEU A 50 -11.77 13.04 -2.75
C LEU A 50 -12.78 13.24 -3.89
N THR A 51 -13.62 12.24 -4.17
CA THR A 51 -14.53 12.27 -5.32
C THR A 51 -16.00 12.33 -4.95
N GLY A 52 -16.34 12.03 -3.69
CA GLY A 52 -17.73 11.78 -3.27
C GLY A 52 -18.30 10.48 -3.84
N GLY A 53 -17.45 9.60 -4.41
CA GLY A 53 -17.86 8.31 -4.96
C GLY A 53 -18.13 7.26 -3.89
N ASN A 54 -18.24 6.00 -4.32
CA ASN A 54 -18.51 4.87 -3.43
C ASN A 54 -17.26 4.00 -3.26
N ALA A 55 -16.79 3.82 -2.02
CA ALA A 55 -15.62 2.98 -1.71
C ALA A 55 -15.81 1.51 -2.14
N LEU A 56 -17.04 0.99 -2.08
CA LEU A 56 -17.34 -0.38 -2.55
C LEU A 56 -17.10 -0.51 -4.07
N PHE A 57 -17.46 0.50 -4.83
CA PHE A 57 -17.20 0.54 -6.27
C PHE A 57 -15.70 0.46 -6.54
N PHE A 58 -14.90 1.32 -5.90
CA PHE A 58 -13.44 1.32 -6.09
C PHE A 58 -12.81 -0.02 -5.72
N ARG A 59 -13.19 -0.59 -4.55
CA ARG A 59 -12.71 -1.90 -4.11
C ARG A 59 -13.08 -3.03 -5.07
N SER A 60 -14.31 -3.03 -5.56
CA SER A 60 -14.78 -4.05 -6.49
C SER A 60 -13.97 -4.01 -7.80
N ARG A 61 -13.78 -2.81 -8.36
CA ARG A 61 -13.01 -2.65 -9.61
C ARG A 61 -11.55 -3.09 -9.43
N ILE A 62 -10.88 -2.66 -8.35
CA ILE A 62 -9.51 -3.11 -8.04
C ILE A 62 -9.46 -4.64 -7.95
N ARG A 63 -10.38 -5.26 -7.21
CA ARG A 63 -10.41 -6.73 -7.02
C ARG A 63 -10.61 -7.49 -8.33
N HIS A 64 -11.55 -7.05 -9.15
CA HIS A 64 -11.81 -7.69 -10.45
C HIS A 64 -10.62 -7.56 -11.38
N THR A 65 -10.00 -6.39 -11.43
CA THR A 65 -8.85 -6.17 -12.31
C THR A 65 -7.63 -6.98 -11.86
N ILE A 66 -7.35 -7.06 -10.55
CA ILE A 66 -6.27 -7.93 -10.03
C ILE A 66 -6.51 -9.38 -10.43
N ALA A 67 -7.75 -9.88 -10.29
CA ALA A 67 -8.07 -11.28 -10.60
C ALA A 67 -7.91 -11.62 -12.09
N ALA A 68 -8.03 -10.62 -12.98
CA ALA A 68 -7.87 -10.78 -14.42
C ALA A 68 -6.46 -10.44 -14.93
N THR A 69 -5.55 -9.96 -14.04
CA THR A 69 -4.22 -9.52 -14.45
C THR A 69 -3.22 -10.67 -14.42
N GLU A 70 -2.42 -10.77 -15.46
CA GLU A 70 -1.31 -11.72 -15.55
C GLU A 70 -0.23 -11.40 -14.50
N ILE A 71 0.28 -12.44 -13.87
CA ILE A 71 1.42 -12.38 -12.96
C ILE A 71 2.68 -12.69 -13.76
N LYS A 72 3.68 -11.81 -13.69
CA LYS A 72 4.97 -11.99 -14.38
C LYS A 72 6.07 -12.27 -13.37
N ASP A 73 7.01 -13.13 -13.76
CA ASP A 73 8.21 -13.36 -12.97
C ASP A 73 9.18 -12.20 -13.12
N THR A 74 9.89 -11.89 -12.04
CA THR A 74 10.90 -10.83 -11.97
C THR A 74 11.91 -11.14 -10.86
N GLU A 75 12.89 -10.30 -10.69
CA GLU A 75 13.85 -10.35 -9.59
C GLU A 75 13.87 -9.01 -8.85
N ILE A 76 14.15 -9.06 -7.57
CA ILE A 76 14.40 -7.87 -6.73
C ILE A 76 15.76 -7.99 -6.04
N ASN A 77 16.36 -6.86 -5.75
CA ASN A 77 17.56 -6.80 -4.93
C ASN A 77 17.16 -6.53 -3.48
N LEU A 78 17.53 -7.45 -2.58
CA LEU A 78 17.36 -7.31 -1.15
C LEU A 78 18.69 -7.62 -0.46
N ASP A 79 19.23 -6.71 0.33
CA ASP A 79 20.49 -6.84 1.05
C ASP A 79 21.65 -7.33 0.13
N ASN A 80 21.76 -6.72 -1.06
CA ASN A 80 22.73 -7.06 -2.12
C ASN A 80 22.58 -8.49 -2.71
N LYS A 81 21.45 -9.16 -2.48
CA LYS A 81 21.11 -10.43 -3.08
C LYS A 81 19.96 -10.26 -4.06
N LYS A 82 20.07 -10.91 -5.20
CA LYS A 82 18.94 -11.08 -6.11
C LYS A 82 18.07 -12.20 -5.60
N ILE A 83 16.79 -11.92 -5.39
CA ILE A 83 15.80 -12.92 -4.99
C ILE A 83 14.66 -12.97 -6.02
N PRO A 84 14.07 -14.16 -6.25
CA PRO A 84 12.96 -14.30 -7.17
C PRO A 84 11.73 -13.55 -6.65
N ALA A 85 11.01 -12.94 -7.55
CA ALA A 85 9.81 -12.17 -7.24
C ALA A 85 8.79 -12.30 -8.38
N LYS A 86 7.57 -11.88 -8.07
CA LYS A 86 6.46 -11.77 -9.01
C LYS A 86 5.97 -10.35 -9.05
N ILE A 87 5.62 -9.86 -10.23
CA ILE A 87 5.10 -8.52 -10.45
C ILE A 87 3.71 -8.58 -11.08
N ILE A 88 2.80 -7.75 -10.56
CA ILE A 88 1.48 -7.50 -11.12
C ILE A 88 1.38 -6.00 -11.40
N SER A 89 0.91 -5.64 -12.60
CA SER A 89 0.71 -4.24 -12.99
C SER A 89 -0.65 -4.08 -13.65
N PHE A 90 -1.50 -3.19 -13.13
CA PHE A 90 -2.87 -3.04 -13.60
C PHE A 90 -3.41 -1.61 -13.42
N GLN A 91 -4.46 -1.29 -14.22
CA GLN A 91 -5.19 -0.02 -14.20
C GLN A 91 -6.69 -0.33 -14.09
N PRO A 92 -7.31 -0.21 -12.91
CA PRO A 92 -8.68 -0.71 -12.71
C PRO A 92 -9.78 0.20 -13.25
N PHE A 93 -9.45 1.42 -13.68
CA PHE A 93 -10.44 2.44 -13.99
C PHE A 93 -10.45 2.90 -15.46
N THR A 94 -9.67 2.29 -16.35
CA THR A 94 -9.51 2.70 -17.75
C THR A 94 -10.80 2.63 -18.55
N GLU A 95 -11.58 1.55 -18.40
CA GLU A 95 -12.79 1.26 -19.18
C GLU A 95 -14.07 1.80 -18.53
N THR A 96 -13.97 2.56 -17.46
CA THR A 96 -15.15 3.00 -16.74
C THR A 96 -15.52 4.40 -17.18
N GLU A 97 -16.80 4.61 -17.53
CA GLU A 97 -17.41 5.94 -17.66
C GLU A 97 -17.45 6.60 -16.27
N LEU A 98 -16.33 7.18 -15.88
CA LEU A 98 -16.21 7.89 -14.63
C LEU A 98 -16.76 9.30 -14.80
N LYS A 99 -17.67 9.71 -13.91
CA LYS A 99 -18.10 11.11 -13.82
C LYS A 99 -16.90 12.04 -13.63
N ASN A 100 -16.98 13.27 -14.08
CA ASN A 100 -15.87 14.24 -14.13
C ASN A 100 -14.98 14.28 -12.86
N ARG A 101 -15.57 14.17 -11.67
CA ARG A 101 -14.81 14.17 -10.39
C ARG A 101 -13.91 12.93 -10.19
N VAL A 102 -14.15 11.89 -10.93
CA VAL A 102 -13.44 10.60 -10.81
C VAL A 102 -12.53 10.36 -12.01
N SER A 103 -12.62 11.21 -13.03
CA SER A 103 -11.89 11.07 -14.30
C SER A 103 -10.36 11.00 -14.11
N ARG A 104 -9.79 11.73 -13.17
CA ARG A 104 -8.37 11.68 -12.86
C ARG A 104 -7.85 10.29 -12.49
N TYR A 105 -8.72 9.42 -11.94
CA TYR A 105 -8.34 8.06 -11.59
C TYR A 105 -8.28 7.10 -12.78
N LYS A 106 -8.71 7.54 -13.98
CA LYS A 106 -8.55 6.74 -15.20
C LYS A 106 -7.09 6.36 -15.46
N THR A 107 -6.17 7.24 -15.09
CA THR A 107 -4.74 7.00 -15.22
C THR A 107 -4.13 6.21 -14.06
N LYS A 108 -4.92 5.93 -12.99
CA LYS A 108 -4.39 5.28 -11.80
C LYS A 108 -3.91 3.87 -12.12
N LYS A 109 -2.60 3.70 -11.94
CA LYS A 109 -1.88 2.44 -12.13
C LYS A 109 -1.39 1.91 -10.80
N PHE A 110 -1.48 0.62 -10.62
CA PHE A 110 -0.90 -0.11 -9.51
C PHE A 110 0.22 -1.01 -10.01
N ILE A 111 1.31 -1.07 -9.24
CA ILE A 111 2.38 -2.04 -9.40
C ILE A 111 2.57 -2.72 -8.05
N ILE A 112 2.52 -4.05 -8.04
CA ILE A 112 2.69 -4.86 -6.85
C ILE A 112 3.82 -5.84 -7.12
N ILE A 113 4.81 -5.86 -6.23
CA ILE A 113 5.92 -6.82 -6.29
C ILE A 113 5.86 -7.69 -5.03
N MET A 114 5.89 -8.99 -5.24
CA MET A 114 5.76 -10.01 -4.20
C MET A 114 6.92 -10.99 -4.31
N SER A 115 7.34 -11.53 -3.16
CA SER A 115 8.32 -12.62 -3.10
C SER A 115 8.04 -13.51 -1.90
N ASP A 116 8.21 -14.81 -2.05
CA ASP A 116 8.07 -15.79 -0.97
C ASP A 116 9.17 -15.63 0.09
N GLU A 117 10.28 -14.97 -0.26
CA GLU A 117 11.38 -14.69 0.65
C GLU A 117 11.11 -13.44 1.56
N ILE A 118 10.03 -12.71 1.29
CA ILE A 118 9.65 -11.54 2.08
C ILE A 118 8.60 -11.92 3.14
N PRO A 119 8.82 -11.63 4.43
CA PRO A 119 7.82 -11.82 5.45
C PRO A 119 6.53 -11.07 5.14
N GLY A 120 5.43 -11.81 4.98
CA GLY A 120 4.15 -11.27 4.52
C GLY A 120 4.04 -11.12 3.00
N TYR A 121 4.97 -11.65 2.24
CA TYR A 121 4.97 -11.77 0.77
C TYR A 121 5.05 -10.46 -0.02
N ILE A 122 4.78 -9.32 0.57
CA ILE A 122 4.73 -8.04 -0.14
C ILE A 122 6.06 -7.32 -0.03
N TYR A 123 6.78 -7.22 -1.15
CA TYR A 123 7.97 -6.38 -1.23
C TYR A 123 7.61 -4.92 -1.45
N LYS A 124 6.76 -4.63 -2.45
CA LYS A 124 6.39 -3.25 -2.78
C LYS A 124 4.97 -3.16 -3.34
N ILE A 125 4.24 -2.14 -2.93
CA ILE A 125 3.03 -1.67 -3.60
C ILE A 125 3.28 -0.22 -4.00
N GLU A 126 3.06 0.10 -5.26
CA GLU A 126 3.27 1.42 -5.81
C GLU A 126 2.05 1.84 -6.62
N THR A 127 1.61 3.08 -6.46
CA THR A 127 0.53 3.64 -7.27
C THR A 127 0.96 4.93 -7.91
N PHE A 128 0.44 5.18 -9.10
CA PHE A 128 0.63 6.45 -9.80
C PHE A 128 -0.70 6.94 -10.30
N ILE A 129 -0.88 8.25 -10.25
CA ILE A 129 -1.94 8.97 -10.93
C ILE A 129 -1.25 10.07 -11.72
N LYS A 130 -1.43 10.07 -13.03
CA LYS A 130 -0.97 11.18 -13.89
C LYS A 130 -2.13 12.10 -14.15
N ASP A 131 -1.88 13.40 -14.12
CA ASP A 131 -2.85 14.33 -14.66
C ASP A 131 -2.96 14.13 -16.18
N LEU A 132 -4.16 14.31 -16.72
CA LEU A 132 -4.42 14.17 -18.16
C LEU A 132 -4.04 15.44 -18.94
N GLU A 133 -4.06 16.59 -18.26
CA GLU A 133 -3.79 17.90 -18.83
C GLU A 133 -2.32 18.31 -18.61
N ASP A 134 -1.72 17.87 -17.50
CA ASP A 134 -0.30 18.09 -17.17
C ASP A 134 0.40 16.75 -16.87
N PRO A 135 1.09 16.13 -17.85
CA PRO A 135 1.79 14.86 -17.66
C PRO A 135 2.90 14.88 -16.61
N ASP A 136 3.42 16.07 -16.27
CA ASP A 136 4.46 16.23 -15.26
C ASP A 136 3.85 16.28 -13.83
N ASP A 137 2.56 16.57 -13.70
CA ASP A 137 1.83 16.44 -12.43
C ASP A 137 1.46 14.97 -12.20
N MET A 138 2.28 14.32 -11.39
CA MET A 138 2.13 12.90 -11.05
C MET A 138 2.10 12.70 -9.54
N VAL A 139 0.98 12.15 -9.06
CA VAL A 139 0.89 11.68 -7.67
C VAL A 139 1.36 10.24 -7.59
N LYS A 140 2.41 10.01 -6.81
CA LYS A 140 2.97 8.68 -6.57
C LYS A 140 2.88 8.33 -5.10
N GLU A 141 2.47 7.10 -4.81
CA GLU A 141 2.52 6.52 -3.48
C GLU A 141 3.26 5.19 -3.50
N THR A 142 4.13 4.97 -2.51
CA THR A 142 4.91 3.73 -2.39
C THR A 142 4.83 3.18 -0.97
N LEU A 143 4.49 1.91 -0.85
CA LEU A 143 4.65 1.10 0.35
C LEU A 143 5.68 0.01 0.04
N GLN A 144 6.80 -0.02 0.77
CA GLN A 144 7.89 -0.95 0.51
C GLN A 144 8.40 -1.59 1.80
N PHE A 145 8.70 -2.89 1.72
CA PHE A 145 9.38 -3.62 2.77
C PHE A 145 10.80 -3.08 2.98
N GLN A 146 11.14 -2.78 4.24
CA GLN A 146 12.44 -2.19 4.62
C GLN A 146 13.31 -3.13 5.47
N GLY A 147 12.84 -4.34 5.71
CA GLY A 147 13.52 -5.30 6.56
C GLY A 147 12.75 -5.64 7.83
N ILE A 148 13.29 -6.59 8.58
CA ILE A 148 12.77 -7.03 9.87
C ILE A 148 13.49 -6.27 10.95
N ARG A 149 12.74 -5.69 11.89
CA ARG A 149 13.29 -4.99 13.05
C ARG A 149 12.69 -5.52 14.33
N THR A 150 13.51 -5.67 15.33
CA THR A 150 13.06 -6.04 16.67
C THR A 150 12.33 -4.88 17.33
N ASN A 151 11.49 -5.19 18.32
CA ASN A 151 10.85 -4.15 19.14
C ASN A 151 11.86 -3.25 19.86
N LYS A 152 13.06 -3.75 20.15
CA LYS A 152 14.15 -2.99 20.79
C LYS A 152 14.69 -1.95 19.81
N GLU A 153 15.07 -2.37 18.60
CA GLU A 153 15.58 -1.47 17.55
C GLU A 153 14.57 -0.37 17.20
N LEU A 154 13.29 -0.70 17.12
CA LEU A 154 12.24 0.29 16.89
C LEU A 154 12.10 1.31 18.03
N ARG A 155 12.31 0.89 19.29
CA ARG A 155 12.29 1.78 20.44
C ARG A 155 13.53 2.69 20.48
N ASP A 156 14.68 2.14 20.15
CA ASP A 156 15.96 2.87 20.16
C ASP A 156 15.98 3.91 19.03
N GLU A 157 15.51 3.57 17.82
CA GLU A 157 15.30 4.56 16.76
C GLU A 157 14.35 5.68 17.19
N TYR A 158 13.26 5.34 17.88
CA TYR A 158 12.30 6.34 18.33
C TYR A 158 12.88 7.29 19.37
N LYS A 159 13.73 6.79 20.28
CA LYS A 159 14.46 7.61 21.27
C LYS A 159 15.46 8.53 20.57
N ASN A 160 16.31 7.98 19.70
CA ASN A 160 17.31 8.75 18.97
C ASN A 160 16.69 9.86 18.10
N ARG A 161 15.53 9.61 17.50
CA ARG A 161 14.78 10.64 16.76
C ARG A 161 14.27 11.75 17.67
N LYS A 162 13.85 11.45 18.90
CA LYS A 162 13.40 12.45 19.87
C LYS A 162 14.54 13.32 20.36
N GLU A 163 15.69 12.74 20.64
CA GLU A 163 16.87 13.43 21.17
C GLU A 163 17.53 14.35 20.15
N ASN A 164 17.54 13.96 18.87
CA ASN A 164 18.22 14.72 17.83
C ASN A 164 17.43 15.89 17.25
N LYS A 165 16.22 16.21 17.73
CA LYS A 165 15.37 17.34 17.25
C LYS A 165 15.26 17.47 15.71
N LEU A 166 15.64 16.44 14.94
CA LEU A 166 15.64 16.40 13.48
C LEU A 166 14.25 16.09 12.91
N TRP A 167 13.23 16.76 13.44
CA TRP A 167 11.83 16.57 13.06
C TRP A 167 11.43 17.25 11.76
N LEU A 168 12.30 18.06 11.17
CA LEU A 168 11.94 18.93 10.05
C LEU A 168 12.47 18.48 8.69
N ASN A 169 13.35 17.47 8.61
CA ASN A 169 13.96 17.08 7.34
C ASN A 169 14.14 15.56 7.16
N LEU A 170 13.33 14.75 7.77
CA LEU A 170 13.35 13.35 7.42
C LEU A 170 12.19 13.08 6.47
N ASN A 171 12.57 13.06 5.21
CA ASN A 171 11.90 12.32 4.18
C ASN A 171 11.15 11.15 4.82
N PHE A 172 9.84 11.25 4.86
CA PHE A 172 8.97 10.09 4.90
C PHE A 172 9.20 9.35 3.58
N ILE A 173 10.38 8.73 3.47
CA ILE A 173 10.67 7.76 2.42
C ILE A 173 9.89 6.51 2.76
N ASN A 174 8.64 6.63 3.02
CA ASN A 174 7.72 5.50 3.08
C ASN A 174 6.35 6.08 3.31
N CYS A 175 5.72 6.49 2.32
CA CYS A 175 4.32 6.29 2.01
C CYS A 175 3.70 7.32 1.11
N VAL A 176 4.08 8.60 1.10
CA VAL A 176 3.37 9.54 0.22
C VAL A 176 4.35 10.63 -0.21
N GLN A 177 4.77 10.61 -1.45
CA GLN A 177 5.16 11.82 -2.17
C GLN A 177 3.89 12.32 -2.86
N LEU A 178 3.32 13.38 -2.29
CA LEU A 178 2.39 14.25 -2.96
C LEU A 178 3.15 15.23 -3.83
#